data_bbddbdb5b1aecd6b5523200a1bf38da7
#
_entry.id   bbddbdb5b1aecd6b5523200a1bf38da7
#
_cell.length_a   1.000
_cell.length_b   1.000
_cell.length_c   1.000
_cell.angle_alpha   90.00
_cell.angle_beta   90.00
_cell.angle_gamma   90.00
#
_symmetry.space_group_name_H-M   'P 1'
#
loop_
_entity.id
_entity.type
_entity.pdbx_description
1 polymer ?
#
loop_
_entity_poly.entity_id
_entity_poly.type
_entity_poly.pdbx_seq_one_letter_code
_entity_poly.pdbx_strand_id
1 'polypeptide(L)'
;MHKVLAFSLVSLGLSACNNHTDDSPSKIINVEDSQKINRPINTYAYEFNDIIYKLNTEQDQMTAHLKLKRLLKKMPPNDNNLNILKTKRKILVHLGCLNEAYRITEKILAKSENSKLQEMQCIFLSKMKKDAHEIKACYEKTANSYLNEINLIPKAALRYQYALWGHYAAMFHAGHIEYKDKLQEVIDYHNIEDHKKTYQQMYKNVMDPQVFQNRLDEIPYTPDCR
;
A
#
# COMPACT_ATOMS: atom_id res chain seq x y z
N MET A 1 31.40 14.42 6.92
CA MET A 1 30.70 13.39 7.72
C MET A 1 29.33 13.17 7.06
N HIS A 2 29.24 12.20 6.15
CA HIS A 2 27.99 11.87 5.44
C HIS A 2 27.18 10.95 6.33
N LYS A 3 26.04 11.46 6.83
CA LYS A 3 25.05 10.63 7.49
C LYS A 3 24.47 9.70 6.44
N VAL A 4 24.84 8.42 6.52
CA VAL A 4 24.16 7.34 5.80
C VAL A 4 22.75 7.23 6.38
N LEU A 5 21.78 7.84 5.71
CA LEU A 5 20.38 7.61 5.97
C LEU A 5 20.06 6.18 5.51
N ALA A 6 20.04 5.27 6.47
CA ALA A 6 19.43 3.97 6.26
C ALA A 6 17.98 4.20 5.84
N PHE A 7 17.66 3.99 4.58
CA PHE A 7 16.30 3.88 4.08
C PHE A 7 15.68 2.63 4.70
N SER A 8 15.30 2.74 5.95
CA SER A 8 14.27 1.87 6.50
C SER A 8 13.01 2.26 5.76
N LEU A 9 12.81 1.69 4.58
CA LEU A 9 11.48 1.56 4.02
C LEU A 9 10.69 0.84 5.10
N VAL A 10 10.13 1.64 6.02
CA VAL A 10 9.07 1.19 6.89
C VAL A 10 8.11 0.53 5.93
N SER A 11 8.13 -0.77 5.95
CA SER A 11 7.20 -1.62 5.26
C SER A 11 5.81 -1.08 5.61
N LEU A 12 5.32 -0.18 4.76
CA LEU A 12 3.93 0.21 4.76
C LEU A 12 3.17 -1.09 4.64
N GLY A 13 2.87 -1.72 5.79
CA GLY A 13 2.07 -2.92 6.01
C GLY A 13 1.80 -3.86 4.82
N LEU A 14 2.82 -4.21 4.03
CA LEU A 14 2.71 -5.11 2.88
C LEU A 14 2.93 -6.58 3.25
N SER A 15 3.11 -6.87 4.54
CA SER A 15 3.35 -8.23 5.03
C SER A 15 2.26 -8.67 6.02
N ALA A 16 1.03 -8.76 5.58
CA ALA A 16 0.00 -9.45 6.34
C ALA A 16 -1.06 -10.06 5.42
N CYS A 17 -0.64 -10.91 4.51
CA CYS A 17 -1.49 -11.90 3.86
C CYS A 17 -0.64 -13.13 3.56
N ASN A 18 -0.17 -13.81 4.61
CA ASN A 18 0.25 -15.19 4.51
C ASN A 18 -0.63 -16.02 5.44
N ASN A 19 -1.42 -16.86 4.80
CA ASN A 19 -1.89 -18.17 5.25
C ASN A 19 -2.31 -18.31 6.72
N HIS A 20 -3.56 -17.99 7.01
CA HIS A 20 -4.27 -18.69 8.06
C HIS A 20 -4.71 -20.05 7.48
N THR A 21 -4.07 -21.11 7.91
CA THR A 21 -4.57 -22.48 7.79
C THR A 21 -5.75 -22.60 8.74
N ASP A 22 -6.95 -22.73 8.18
CA ASP A 22 -8.12 -23.22 8.90
C ASP A 22 -7.87 -24.69 9.28
N ASP A 23 -7.70 -24.93 10.59
CA ASP A 23 -7.80 -26.26 11.17
C ASP A 23 -9.26 -26.69 11.23
N SER A 24 -9.75 -27.26 10.15
CA SER A 24 -10.94 -28.10 10.13
C SER A 24 -10.56 -29.53 9.73
N PRO A 25 -11.13 -30.57 10.38
CA PRO A 25 -10.61 -31.93 10.29
C PRO A 25 -10.71 -32.51 8.89
N SER A 26 -9.58 -33.00 8.45
CA SER A 26 -9.24 -33.75 7.26
C SER A 26 -10.38 -34.51 6.58
N LYS A 27 -10.83 -34.01 5.42
CA LYS A 27 -11.28 -34.83 4.32
C LYS A 27 -10.05 -35.18 3.47
N ILE A 28 -9.72 -36.48 3.42
CA ILE A 28 -8.68 -37.00 2.53
C ILE A 28 -9.16 -36.70 1.10
N ILE A 29 -8.59 -35.68 0.48
CA ILE A 29 -8.77 -35.38 -0.94
C ILE A 29 -7.68 -36.15 -1.68
N ASN A 30 -8.07 -37.05 -2.55
CA ASN A 30 -7.18 -37.78 -3.46
C ASN A 30 -6.28 -36.81 -4.23
N VAL A 31 -4.96 -37.07 -4.16
CA VAL A 31 -3.86 -36.22 -4.67
C VAL A 31 -3.73 -36.30 -6.21
N GLU A 32 -4.74 -36.75 -6.96
CA GLU A 32 -4.62 -36.93 -8.41
C GLU A 32 -5.20 -35.80 -9.27
N ASP A 33 -5.82 -34.77 -8.69
CA ASP A 33 -6.37 -33.63 -9.46
C ASP A 33 -5.70 -32.27 -9.15
N SER A 34 -4.40 -32.28 -8.91
CA SER A 34 -3.61 -31.05 -8.99
C SER A 34 -3.45 -30.68 -10.48
N GLN A 35 -4.52 -30.18 -11.09
CA GLN A 35 -4.39 -29.34 -12.26
C GLN A 35 -3.38 -28.23 -11.90
N LYS A 36 -2.15 -28.36 -12.43
CA LYS A 36 -1.15 -27.28 -12.41
C LYS A 36 -1.85 -26.05 -12.98
N ILE A 37 -2.32 -25.17 -12.10
CA ILE A 37 -2.79 -23.85 -12.49
C ILE A 37 -1.56 -23.18 -13.10
N ASN A 38 -1.43 -23.27 -14.41
CA ASN A 38 -0.38 -22.64 -15.20
C ASN A 38 -0.67 -21.12 -15.19
N ARG A 39 -0.55 -20.48 -14.00
CA ARG A 39 -0.58 -19.02 -13.92
C ARG A 39 0.70 -18.54 -14.64
N PRO A 40 0.58 -17.71 -15.67
CA PRO A 40 1.77 -17.18 -16.32
C PRO A 40 2.63 -16.53 -15.26
N ILE A 41 3.84 -17.08 -15.10
CA ILE A 41 4.80 -16.59 -14.10
C ILE A 41 5.10 -15.14 -14.49
N ASN A 42 4.79 -14.21 -13.59
CA ASN A 42 5.15 -12.81 -13.80
C ASN A 42 6.66 -12.64 -13.55
N THR A 43 7.45 -12.91 -14.59
CA THR A 43 8.90 -12.80 -14.55
C THR A 43 9.38 -11.41 -14.12
N TYR A 44 8.64 -10.35 -14.45
CA TYR A 44 8.95 -8.99 -14.00
C TYR A 44 8.83 -8.82 -12.50
N ALA A 45 7.89 -9.52 -11.83
CA ALA A 45 7.76 -9.48 -10.38
C ALA A 45 8.96 -10.15 -9.69
N TYR A 46 9.46 -11.25 -10.24
CA TYR A 46 10.67 -11.89 -9.70
C TYR A 46 11.89 -11.01 -9.87
N GLU A 47 12.12 -10.45 -11.08
CA GLU A 47 13.24 -9.54 -11.33
C GLU A 47 13.15 -8.29 -10.43
N PHE A 48 11.97 -7.74 -10.23
CA PHE A 48 11.74 -6.64 -9.29
C PHE A 48 12.12 -7.03 -7.86
N ASN A 49 11.61 -8.15 -7.36
CA ASN A 49 11.88 -8.59 -5.98
C ASN A 49 13.38 -8.87 -5.75
N ASP A 50 14.09 -9.46 -6.72
CA ASP A 50 15.55 -9.66 -6.66
C ASP A 50 16.31 -8.31 -6.57
N ILE A 51 15.90 -7.32 -7.38
CA ILE A 51 16.52 -5.97 -7.33
C ILE A 51 16.30 -5.34 -5.95
N ILE A 52 15.08 -5.43 -5.40
CA ILE A 52 14.76 -4.84 -4.09
C ILE A 52 15.46 -5.59 -2.95
N TYR A 53 15.55 -6.93 -3.03
CA TYR A 53 16.31 -7.71 -2.07
C TYR A 53 17.77 -7.28 -2.03
N LYS A 54 18.42 -7.15 -3.20
CA LYS A 54 19.81 -6.68 -3.30
C LYS A 54 19.98 -5.24 -2.82
N LEU A 55 19.01 -4.35 -3.11
CA LEU A 55 19.04 -2.99 -2.57
C LEU A 55 19.05 -2.99 -1.05
N ASN A 56 18.26 -3.84 -0.41
CA ASN A 56 18.17 -3.91 1.06
C ASN A 56 19.41 -4.53 1.69
N THR A 57 20.10 -5.44 1.00
CA THR A 57 21.28 -6.14 1.52
C THR A 57 22.58 -5.44 1.19
N GLU A 58 22.74 -4.93 -0.02
CA GLU A 58 23.97 -4.33 -0.53
C GLU A 58 23.97 -2.79 -0.45
N GLN A 59 22.79 -2.18 -0.21
CA GLN A 59 22.56 -0.73 -0.11
C GLN A 59 23.04 0.08 -1.33
N ASP A 60 23.24 -0.55 -2.48
CA ASP A 60 23.61 0.13 -3.73
C ASP A 60 22.38 0.69 -4.45
N GLN A 61 21.99 1.88 -4.02
CA GLN A 61 20.82 2.60 -4.56
C GLN A 61 20.97 2.94 -6.04
N MET A 62 22.18 3.30 -6.50
CA MET A 62 22.40 3.69 -7.89
C MET A 62 22.21 2.49 -8.82
N THR A 63 22.83 1.37 -8.51
CA THR A 63 22.70 0.14 -9.30
C THR A 63 21.25 -0.35 -9.30
N ALA A 64 20.57 -0.34 -8.16
CA ALA A 64 19.15 -0.71 -8.08
C ALA A 64 18.27 0.20 -8.96
N HIS A 65 18.47 1.52 -8.90
CA HIS A 65 17.75 2.48 -9.72
C HIS A 65 17.94 2.23 -11.23
N LEU A 66 19.18 1.98 -11.68
CA LEU A 66 19.48 1.66 -13.08
C LEU A 66 18.83 0.33 -13.51
N LYS A 67 18.84 -0.70 -12.66
CA LYS A 67 18.18 -1.98 -12.92
C LYS A 67 16.67 -1.84 -13.02
N LEU A 68 16.04 -1.07 -12.12
CA LEU A 68 14.61 -0.77 -12.17
C LEU A 68 14.21 -0.02 -13.44
N LYS A 69 15.00 0.97 -13.89
CA LYS A 69 14.77 1.65 -15.18
C LYS A 69 14.84 0.68 -16.36
N ARG A 70 15.83 -0.21 -16.37
CA ARG A 70 15.94 -1.24 -17.43
C ARG A 70 14.77 -2.20 -17.41
N LEU A 71 14.34 -2.64 -16.21
CA LEU A 71 13.18 -3.52 -16.05
C LEU A 71 11.90 -2.85 -16.55
N LEU A 72 11.68 -1.58 -16.20
CA LEU A 72 10.54 -0.82 -16.68
C LEU A 72 10.47 -0.72 -18.21
N LYS A 73 11.63 -0.53 -18.86
CA LYS A 73 11.72 -0.49 -20.34
C LYS A 73 11.40 -1.84 -21.02
N LYS A 74 11.65 -2.96 -20.35
CA LYS A 74 11.30 -4.30 -20.85
C LYS A 74 9.79 -4.58 -20.76
N MET A 75 9.07 -3.87 -19.88
CA MET A 75 7.66 -4.13 -19.65
C MET A 75 6.81 -3.57 -20.79
N PRO A 76 5.75 -4.30 -21.21
CA PRO A 76 4.85 -3.81 -22.24
C PRO A 76 4.23 -2.46 -21.86
N PRO A 77 4.23 -1.47 -22.76
CA PRO A 77 3.74 -0.12 -22.43
C PRO A 77 2.24 -0.09 -22.13
N ASN A 78 1.45 -0.90 -22.84
CA ASN A 78 -0.01 -0.90 -22.79
C ASN A 78 -0.60 -2.21 -22.26
N ASP A 79 0.12 -2.93 -21.41
CA ASP A 79 -0.38 -4.16 -20.82
C ASP A 79 -1.53 -3.87 -19.85
N ASN A 80 -2.58 -4.68 -19.94
CA ASN A 80 -3.74 -4.63 -19.07
C ASN A 80 -3.78 -5.77 -18.03
N ASN A 81 -2.75 -6.60 -17.99
CA ASN A 81 -2.62 -7.66 -16.98
C ASN A 81 -2.42 -7.05 -15.60
N LEU A 82 -3.30 -7.40 -14.67
CA LEU A 82 -3.32 -6.82 -13.32
C LEU A 82 -1.99 -7.03 -12.57
N ASN A 83 -1.34 -8.19 -12.72
CA ASN A 83 -0.07 -8.48 -12.06
C ASN A 83 1.08 -7.66 -12.65
N ILE A 84 1.07 -7.44 -13.96
CA ILE A 84 2.06 -6.59 -14.65
C ILE A 84 1.85 -5.13 -14.22
N LEU A 85 0.61 -4.64 -14.19
CA LEU A 85 0.29 -3.29 -13.71
C LEU A 85 0.74 -3.09 -12.26
N LYS A 86 0.48 -4.06 -11.36
CA LYS A 86 0.94 -4.00 -9.95
C LYS A 86 2.47 -3.91 -9.86
N THR A 87 3.19 -4.70 -10.64
CA THR A 87 4.66 -4.65 -10.66
C THR A 87 5.16 -3.32 -11.24
N LYS A 88 4.59 -2.87 -12.36
CA LYS A 88 4.93 -1.59 -12.99
C LYS A 88 4.74 -0.43 -12.03
N ARG A 89 3.62 -0.39 -11.31
CA ARG A 89 3.37 0.61 -10.27
C ARG A 89 4.45 0.61 -9.18
N LYS A 90 4.82 -0.57 -8.65
CA LYS A 90 5.88 -0.68 -7.63
C LYS A 90 7.20 -0.10 -8.14
N ILE A 91 7.62 -0.46 -9.36
CA ILE A 91 8.84 0.07 -9.97
C ILE A 91 8.77 1.60 -10.07
N LEU A 92 7.65 2.15 -10.57
CA LEU A 92 7.47 3.59 -10.72
C LEU A 92 7.55 4.32 -9.38
N VAL A 93 6.99 3.76 -8.30
CA VAL A 93 7.10 4.33 -6.95
C VAL A 93 8.55 4.36 -6.48
N HIS A 94 9.30 3.28 -6.65
CA HIS A 94 10.74 3.25 -6.30
C HIS A 94 11.58 4.22 -7.12
N LEU A 95 11.20 4.47 -8.36
CA LEU A 95 11.86 5.46 -9.24
C LEU A 95 11.43 6.90 -8.96
N GLY A 96 10.45 7.12 -8.07
CA GLY A 96 9.88 8.44 -7.79
C GLY A 96 8.94 8.97 -8.88
N CYS A 97 8.55 8.15 -9.84
CA CYS A 97 7.68 8.49 -10.98
C CYS A 97 6.21 8.51 -10.57
N LEU A 98 5.85 9.38 -9.62
CA LEU A 98 4.54 9.32 -8.96
C LEU A 98 3.38 9.68 -9.89
N ASN A 99 3.57 10.54 -10.89
CA ASN A 99 2.53 10.84 -11.89
C ASN A 99 2.11 9.58 -12.66
N GLU A 100 3.09 8.80 -13.12
CA GLU A 100 2.85 7.55 -13.83
C GLU A 100 2.33 6.46 -12.89
N ALA A 101 2.87 6.38 -11.67
CA ALA A 101 2.39 5.45 -10.64
C ALA A 101 0.91 5.72 -10.31
N TYR A 102 0.49 6.97 -10.21
CA TYR A 102 -0.89 7.38 -10.01
C TYR A 102 -1.79 6.86 -11.14
N ARG A 103 -1.43 7.13 -12.41
CA ARG A 103 -2.21 6.65 -13.58
C ARG A 103 -2.31 5.12 -13.65
N ILE A 104 -1.23 4.40 -13.31
CA ILE A 104 -1.26 2.93 -13.25
C ILE A 104 -2.16 2.47 -12.09
N THR A 105 -2.17 3.18 -10.97
CA THR A 105 -3.06 2.87 -9.85
C THR A 105 -4.53 3.03 -10.23
N GLU A 106 -4.89 4.06 -10.99
CA GLU A 106 -6.25 4.21 -11.54
C GLU A 106 -6.66 3.01 -12.40
N LYS A 107 -5.76 2.55 -13.31
CA LYS A 107 -6.03 1.36 -14.13
C LYS A 107 -6.21 0.08 -13.29
N ILE A 108 -5.50 -0.05 -12.18
CA ILE A 108 -5.64 -1.18 -11.26
C ILE A 108 -6.99 -1.10 -10.53
N LEU A 109 -7.33 0.07 -10.00
CA LEU A 109 -8.58 0.30 -9.27
C LEU A 109 -9.82 0.13 -10.14
N ALA A 110 -9.75 0.49 -11.42
CA ALA A 110 -10.82 0.22 -12.39
C ALA A 110 -11.10 -1.28 -12.60
N LYS A 111 -10.14 -2.16 -12.25
CA LYS A 111 -10.26 -3.62 -12.39
C LYS A 111 -10.53 -4.35 -11.07
N SER A 112 -10.14 -3.76 -9.97
CA SER A 112 -10.18 -4.39 -8.64
C SER A 112 -10.24 -3.31 -7.58
N GLU A 113 -11.37 -3.20 -6.92
CA GLU A 113 -11.53 -2.30 -5.79
C GLU A 113 -10.55 -2.67 -4.66
N ASN A 114 -9.84 -1.66 -4.14
CA ASN A 114 -8.87 -1.84 -3.07
C ASN A 114 -8.68 -0.52 -2.31
N SER A 115 -9.26 -0.43 -1.12
CA SER A 115 -9.27 0.77 -0.28
C SER A 115 -7.87 1.28 0.05
N LYS A 116 -6.94 0.36 0.36
CA LYS A 116 -5.54 0.71 0.66
C LYS A 116 -4.80 1.27 -0.57
N LEU A 117 -5.12 0.76 -1.75
CA LEU A 117 -4.54 1.27 -2.98
C LEU A 117 -5.11 2.64 -3.35
N GLN A 118 -6.39 2.88 -3.03
CA GLN A 118 -7.03 4.19 -3.15
C GLN A 118 -6.37 5.20 -2.20
N GLU A 119 -6.09 4.82 -0.95
CA GLU A 119 -5.35 5.64 0.02
C GLU A 119 -3.95 6.02 -0.50
N MET A 120 -3.24 5.08 -1.12
CA MET A 120 -1.93 5.36 -1.74
C MET A 120 -2.00 6.43 -2.85
N GLN A 121 -3.11 6.52 -3.58
CA GLN A 121 -3.30 7.62 -4.55
C GLN A 121 -3.32 8.98 -3.86
N CYS A 122 -4.03 9.10 -2.72
CA CYS A 122 -4.12 10.35 -1.99
C CYS A 122 -2.74 10.76 -1.43
N ILE A 123 -1.95 9.78 -0.96
CA ILE A 123 -0.56 10.01 -0.56
C ILE A 123 0.29 10.52 -1.74
N PHE A 124 0.12 9.97 -2.94
CA PHE A 124 0.82 10.49 -4.12
C PHE A 124 0.42 11.93 -4.45
N LEU A 125 -0.88 12.25 -4.41
CA LEU A 125 -1.35 13.61 -4.61
C LEU A 125 -0.75 14.58 -3.58
N SER A 126 -0.71 14.20 -2.31
CA SER A 126 -0.10 14.98 -1.23
C SER A 126 1.39 15.20 -1.46
N LYS A 127 2.15 14.14 -1.81
CA LYS A 127 3.59 14.24 -2.13
C LYS A 127 3.86 15.12 -3.33
N MET A 128 3.02 15.04 -4.36
CA MET A 128 3.10 15.88 -5.55
C MET A 128 2.61 17.31 -5.32
N LYS A 129 2.15 17.65 -4.11
CA LYS A 129 1.59 18.96 -3.72
C LYS A 129 0.47 19.42 -4.66
N LYS A 130 -0.45 18.50 -4.98
CA LYS A 130 -1.66 18.80 -5.76
C LYS A 130 -2.59 19.70 -4.97
N ASP A 131 -3.61 20.22 -5.65
CA ASP A 131 -4.60 21.09 -5.05
C ASP A 131 -5.26 20.46 -3.81
N ALA A 132 -5.49 21.27 -2.79
CA ALA A 132 -6.05 20.79 -1.51
C ALA A 132 -7.45 20.18 -1.68
N HIS A 133 -8.25 20.70 -2.62
CA HIS A 133 -9.58 20.17 -2.90
C HIS A 133 -9.48 18.79 -3.58
N GLU A 134 -8.51 18.60 -4.49
CA GLU A 134 -8.25 17.30 -5.13
C GLU A 134 -7.81 16.25 -4.09
N ILE A 135 -6.93 16.63 -3.17
CA ILE A 135 -6.47 15.76 -2.07
C ILE A 135 -7.64 15.39 -1.15
N LYS A 136 -8.45 16.39 -0.75
CA LYS A 136 -9.63 16.16 0.09
C LYS A 136 -10.61 15.19 -0.58
N ALA A 137 -11.00 15.44 -1.83
CA ALA A 137 -11.91 14.58 -2.57
C ALA A 137 -11.36 13.13 -2.72
N CYS A 138 -10.04 12.98 -2.88
CA CYS A 138 -9.39 11.68 -2.90
C CYS A 138 -9.58 10.92 -1.57
N TYR A 139 -9.39 11.58 -0.43
CA TYR A 139 -9.58 10.95 0.88
C TYR A 139 -11.04 10.63 1.18
N GLU A 140 -11.99 11.48 0.78
CA GLU A 140 -13.43 11.16 0.89
C GLU A 140 -13.79 9.90 0.07
N LYS A 141 -13.28 9.79 -1.15
CA LYS A 141 -13.45 8.59 -1.98
C LYS A 141 -12.82 7.36 -1.32
N THR A 142 -11.63 7.51 -0.71
CA THR A 142 -10.98 6.45 0.04
C THR A 142 -11.81 5.99 1.24
N ALA A 143 -12.37 6.93 2.00
CA ALA A 143 -13.27 6.62 3.12
C ALA A 143 -14.47 5.79 2.67
N ASN A 144 -15.09 6.16 1.54
CA ASN A 144 -16.20 5.40 0.97
C ASN A 144 -15.79 3.99 0.52
N SER A 145 -14.59 3.83 -0.04
CA SER A 145 -14.06 2.50 -0.40
C SER A 145 -13.86 1.61 0.83
N TYR A 146 -13.34 2.16 1.93
CA TYR A 146 -13.24 1.43 3.20
C TYR A 146 -14.63 1.12 3.78
N LEU A 147 -15.60 2.02 3.67
CA LEU A 147 -16.96 1.77 4.13
C LEU A 147 -17.63 0.61 3.37
N ASN A 148 -17.44 0.54 2.05
CA ASN A 148 -17.88 -0.59 1.24
C ASN A 148 -17.23 -1.90 1.73
N GLU A 149 -15.93 -1.87 2.00
CA GLU A 149 -15.20 -3.03 2.53
C GLU A 149 -15.76 -3.48 3.89
N ILE A 150 -16.00 -2.55 4.83
CA ILE A 150 -16.58 -2.81 6.15
C ILE A 150 -17.92 -3.55 6.03
N ASN A 151 -18.77 -3.17 5.08
CA ASN A 151 -20.07 -3.76 4.87
C ASN A 151 -20.01 -5.23 4.38
N LEU A 152 -18.87 -5.66 3.88
CA LEU A 152 -18.64 -7.01 3.35
C LEU A 152 -17.91 -7.94 4.34
N ILE A 153 -17.39 -7.40 5.45
CA ILE A 153 -16.54 -8.14 6.39
C ILE A 153 -17.29 -8.38 7.70
N PRO A 154 -17.26 -9.60 8.28
CA PRO A 154 -17.79 -9.85 9.60
C PRO A 154 -17.11 -8.97 10.66
N LYS A 155 -17.90 -8.39 11.57
CA LYS A 155 -17.39 -7.48 12.63
C LYS A 155 -16.31 -8.11 13.51
N ALA A 156 -16.34 -9.43 13.70
CA ALA A 156 -15.35 -10.18 14.49
C ALA A 156 -14.02 -10.36 13.76
N ALA A 157 -13.94 -10.12 12.46
CA ALA A 157 -12.71 -10.27 11.71
C ALA A 157 -11.72 -9.12 12.01
N LEU A 158 -10.45 -9.46 12.23
CA LEU A 158 -9.39 -8.46 12.45
C LEU A 158 -9.36 -7.40 11.32
N ARG A 159 -9.61 -7.83 10.08
CA ARG A 159 -9.68 -6.94 8.92
C ARG A 159 -10.77 -5.88 9.02
N TYR A 160 -11.89 -6.18 9.71
CA TYR A 160 -12.95 -5.20 9.97
C TYR A 160 -12.40 -3.98 10.73
N GLN A 161 -11.62 -4.22 11.78
CA GLN A 161 -11.06 -3.15 12.60
C GLN A 161 -10.06 -2.29 11.80
N TYR A 162 -9.23 -2.90 10.95
CA TYR A 162 -8.34 -2.16 10.07
C TYR A 162 -9.08 -1.34 9.01
N ALA A 163 -10.15 -1.88 8.43
CA ALA A 163 -10.97 -1.13 7.47
C ALA A 163 -11.71 0.02 8.15
N LEU A 164 -12.25 -0.19 9.37
CA LEU A 164 -12.88 0.85 10.18
C LEU A 164 -11.90 1.99 10.50
N TRP A 165 -10.69 1.63 10.93
CA TRP A 165 -9.60 2.59 11.13
C TRP A 165 -9.30 3.36 9.85
N GLY A 166 -9.15 2.67 8.72
CA GLY A 166 -8.87 3.27 7.42
C GLY A 166 -9.94 4.26 6.99
N HIS A 167 -11.22 3.93 7.21
CA HIS A 167 -12.33 4.83 6.97
C HIS A 167 -12.20 6.12 7.79
N TYR A 168 -12.01 6.01 9.11
CA TYR A 168 -11.91 7.17 10.00
C TYR A 168 -10.67 8.02 9.72
N ALA A 169 -9.52 7.40 9.47
CA ALA A 169 -8.29 8.11 9.12
C ALA A 169 -8.43 8.86 7.79
N ALA A 170 -9.07 8.25 6.79
CA ALA A 170 -9.33 8.92 5.52
C ALA A 170 -10.27 10.12 5.68
N MET A 171 -11.36 10.00 6.46
CA MET A 171 -12.24 11.13 6.77
C MET A 171 -11.50 12.25 7.50
N PHE A 172 -10.64 11.92 8.47
CA PHE A 172 -9.84 12.90 9.16
C PHE A 172 -8.87 13.64 8.21
N HIS A 173 -8.19 12.92 7.31
CA HIS A 173 -7.33 13.51 6.28
C HIS A 173 -8.10 14.33 5.23
N ALA A 174 -9.41 14.05 5.05
CA ALA A 174 -10.31 14.87 4.26
C ALA A 174 -10.72 16.18 4.97
N GLY A 175 -10.30 16.39 6.23
CA GLY A 175 -10.58 17.59 7.01
C GLY A 175 -11.79 17.48 7.94
N HIS A 176 -12.38 16.29 8.09
CA HIS A 176 -13.47 16.01 9.04
C HIS A 176 -12.90 15.72 10.43
N ILE A 177 -12.63 16.78 11.20
CA ILE A 177 -11.92 16.73 12.49
C ILE A 177 -12.64 15.91 13.57
N GLU A 178 -13.96 15.75 13.47
CA GLU A 178 -14.77 14.94 14.38
C GLU A 178 -14.40 13.45 14.37
N TYR A 179 -13.75 12.98 13.31
CA TYR A 179 -13.27 11.59 13.23
C TYR A 179 -12.05 11.31 14.12
N LYS A 180 -11.45 12.33 14.72
CA LYS A 180 -10.41 12.17 15.74
C LYS A 180 -10.92 11.33 16.92
N ASP A 181 -12.13 11.62 17.41
CA ASP A 181 -12.73 10.89 18.52
C ASP A 181 -13.09 9.46 18.14
N LYS A 182 -13.51 9.25 16.88
CA LYS A 182 -13.78 7.90 16.34
C LYS A 182 -12.51 7.03 16.26
N LEU A 183 -11.38 7.62 15.92
CA LEU A 183 -10.07 6.92 15.94
C LEU A 183 -9.66 6.56 17.38
N GLN A 184 -9.95 7.42 18.36
CA GLN A 184 -9.69 7.13 19.78
C GLN A 184 -10.59 5.98 20.28
N GLU A 185 -11.89 5.97 19.90
CA GLU A 185 -12.82 4.88 20.24
C GLU A 185 -12.29 3.50 19.76
N VAL A 186 -11.66 3.44 18.57
CA VAL A 186 -11.05 2.19 18.07
C VAL A 186 -9.90 1.73 18.97
N ILE A 187 -9.06 2.65 19.46
CA ILE A 187 -7.96 2.32 20.38
C ILE A 187 -8.53 1.75 21.69
N ASP A 188 -9.56 2.42 22.24
CA ASP A 188 -10.14 2.09 23.54
C ASP A 188 -10.93 0.76 23.50
N TYR A 189 -11.43 0.38 22.33
CA TYR A 189 -12.08 -0.91 22.12
C TYR A 189 -11.14 -2.12 22.29
N HIS A 190 -9.84 -1.93 22.06
CA HIS A 190 -8.88 -3.03 22.14
C HIS A 190 -8.42 -3.32 23.57
N ASN A 191 -8.74 -4.53 24.06
CA ASN A 191 -8.32 -5.02 25.37
C ASN A 191 -6.93 -5.68 25.36
N ILE A 192 -6.39 -6.02 24.17
CA ILE A 192 -5.07 -6.64 24.02
C ILE A 192 -4.04 -5.52 23.89
N GLU A 193 -3.07 -5.50 24.81
CA GLU A 193 -2.08 -4.42 24.92
C GLU A 193 -1.28 -4.19 23.63
N ASP A 194 -0.85 -5.25 22.93
CA ASP A 194 -0.09 -5.12 21.69
C ASP A 194 -0.93 -4.53 20.55
N HIS A 195 -2.21 -4.87 20.46
CA HIS A 195 -3.13 -4.25 19.51
C HIS A 195 -3.32 -2.78 19.85
N LYS A 196 -3.53 -2.46 21.13
CA LYS A 196 -3.68 -1.09 21.60
C LYS A 196 -2.47 -0.23 21.26
N LYS A 197 -1.25 -0.72 21.51
CA LYS A 197 0.00 -0.04 21.13
C LYS A 197 0.10 0.20 19.63
N THR A 198 -0.30 -0.79 18.82
CA THR A 198 -0.30 -0.66 17.36
C THR A 198 -1.22 0.48 16.92
N TYR A 199 -2.46 0.53 17.41
CA TYR A 199 -3.40 1.60 17.06
C TYR A 199 -2.98 2.96 17.63
N GLN A 200 -2.36 3.01 18.82
CA GLN A 200 -1.78 4.25 19.36
C GLN A 200 -0.66 4.79 18.45
N GLN A 201 0.19 3.92 17.93
CA GLN A 201 1.21 4.35 16.96
C GLN A 201 0.59 4.82 15.64
N MET A 202 -0.44 4.12 15.16
CA MET A 202 -1.20 4.54 13.97
C MET A 202 -1.88 5.89 14.19
N TYR A 203 -2.42 6.14 15.40
CA TYR A 203 -3.03 7.42 15.79
C TYR A 203 -2.02 8.57 15.71
N LYS A 204 -0.83 8.40 16.28
CA LYS A 204 0.24 9.41 16.16
C LYS A 204 0.57 9.71 14.69
N ASN A 205 0.62 8.68 13.86
CA ASN A 205 0.90 8.83 12.42
C ASN A 205 -0.19 9.62 11.68
N VAL A 206 -1.42 9.59 12.16
CA VAL A 206 -2.56 10.32 11.56
C VAL A 206 -2.66 11.74 12.13
N MET A 207 -2.47 11.89 13.45
CA MET A 207 -2.70 13.15 14.16
C MET A 207 -1.55 14.15 14.08
N ASP A 208 -0.32 13.67 13.93
CA ASP A 208 0.86 14.52 13.93
C ASP A 208 1.22 14.94 12.48
N PRO A 209 1.00 16.21 12.11
CA PRO A 209 1.32 16.69 10.76
C PRO A 209 2.80 16.52 10.41
N GLN A 210 3.70 16.61 11.40
CA GLN A 210 5.14 16.43 11.15
C GLN A 210 5.48 14.98 10.85
N VAL A 211 4.85 14.02 11.55
CA VAL A 211 5.03 12.60 11.26
C VAL A 211 4.49 12.27 9.86
N PHE A 212 3.35 12.82 9.49
CA PHE A 212 2.80 12.67 8.14
C PHE A 212 3.74 13.27 7.09
N GLN A 213 4.25 14.49 7.31
CA GLN A 213 5.18 15.14 6.40
C GLN A 213 6.50 14.36 6.26
N ASN A 214 7.07 13.87 7.37
CA ASN A 214 8.28 13.04 7.32
C ASN A 214 8.06 11.77 6.48
N ARG A 215 6.91 11.12 6.58
CA ARG A 215 6.55 9.97 5.74
C ARG A 215 6.43 10.35 4.26
N LEU A 216 5.87 11.52 3.96
CA LEU A 216 5.85 12.02 2.57
C LEU A 216 7.27 12.27 2.06
N ASP A 217 8.17 12.79 2.90
CA ASP A 217 9.54 13.10 2.51
C ASP A 217 10.38 11.85 2.21
N GLU A 218 10.06 10.72 2.83
CA GLU A 218 10.65 9.43 2.53
C GLU A 218 10.27 8.89 1.13
N ILE A 219 9.15 9.35 0.55
CA ILE A 219 8.73 8.90 -0.78
C ILE A 219 9.54 9.66 -1.84
N PRO A 220 10.34 8.99 -2.68
CA PRO A 220 11.04 9.65 -3.75
C PRO A 220 10.05 10.29 -4.73
N TYR A 221 10.38 11.48 -5.22
CA TYR A 221 9.58 12.16 -6.23
C TYR A 221 10.46 12.78 -7.31
N THR A 222 10.24 12.35 -8.53
CA THR A 222 10.87 12.88 -9.74
C THR A 222 9.77 13.41 -10.65
N PRO A 223 9.67 14.73 -10.83
CA PRO A 223 8.59 15.35 -11.62
C PRO A 223 8.55 14.89 -13.06
N ASP A 224 9.72 14.72 -13.68
CA ASP A 224 9.87 14.22 -15.05
C ASP A 224 10.62 12.89 -15.05
N CYS A 225 9.92 11.84 -15.42
CA CYS A 225 10.42 10.45 -15.44
C CYS A 225 10.70 9.92 -16.86
N ARG A 226 10.89 10.81 -17.83
CA ARG A 226 11.22 10.42 -19.19
C ARG A 226 12.65 10.02 -19.37
#